data_3e489244a9b21908962e9ed0324d8d64
#
_entry.id   3e489244a9b21908962e9ed0324d8d64
#
_cell.length_a   1.000
_cell.length_b   1.000
_cell.length_c   1.000
_cell.angle_alpha   90.00
_cell.angle_beta   90.00
_cell.angle_gamma   90.00
#
_symmetry.space_group_name_H-M   'P 1'
#
loop_
_entity.id
_entity.type
_entity.pdbx_description
1 polymer ?
#
loop_
_entity_poly.entity_id
_entity_poly.type
_entity_poly.pdbx_seq_one_letter_code
_entity_poly.pdbx_strand_id
1 'polypeptide(L)'
;MLTALFPRAHARYSSLPLLGPVLERLCRWLHSRGYPHNAIRRRVTGAPLLERWLHRSHIRSLQDCTASQLNACVPKPRRWTAHMAHALARSLAQYRAERGELACVPSSPASQLIASYRTYLEQVRGLAPATVNRSATIAADFLHSVAYDQHPQRLGQLDVAQTDAFVTKAGQRLGRASMQKISAVLRSFLKFLVTEGKIPAGLEQHIESPRQYRGERLPRALPWDDVLRLLRSVERSTSKGRRDYAMLLLIATYGLRVGEVARLELDDIAWRSQHISIPRPKVGTPLLLPLTDEIAAALLDYLRHDRPHSGHRQVFLRVREPMAPIASTAICDAFDAWVARAGIRLPRLGGTHCLRHALAMHLLREQTPITTIGDLLGHRSVESTGIYLRLDVEDLRDVALPLPSPIESEVQP
;
A
#
# COMPACT_ATOMS: atom_id res chain seq x y z
N MET A 1 4.56 25.87 25.45
CA MET A 1 4.84 24.51 24.96
C MET A 1 6.33 24.33 24.67
N LEU A 2 6.93 25.16 23.82
CA LEU A 2 8.35 25.06 23.46
C LEU A 2 9.28 25.20 24.68
N THR A 3 8.97 26.12 25.58
CA THR A 3 9.69 26.29 26.86
C THR A 3 9.61 25.05 27.75
N ALA A 4 8.44 24.40 27.80
CA ALA A 4 8.28 23.18 28.59
C ALA A 4 9.04 21.97 27.95
N LEU A 5 9.13 21.93 26.62
CA LEU A 5 9.89 20.90 25.89
C LEU A 5 11.40 21.10 25.99
N PHE A 6 11.86 22.34 26.03
CA PHE A 6 13.28 22.73 26.04
C PHE A 6 13.57 23.85 27.07
N PRO A 7 13.53 23.56 28.37
CA PRO A 7 13.68 24.62 29.41
C PRO A 7 14.97 25.46 29.27
N ARG A 8 16.08 24.81 28.85
CA ARG A 8 17.39 25.48 28.72
C ARG A 8 17.74 25.88 27.28
N ALA A 9 16.99 25.43 26.28
CA ALA A 9 17.37 25.60 24.88
C ALA A 9 16.23 26.16 24.01
N HIS A 10 15.11 26.61 24.60
CA HIS A 10 13.96 27.13 23.84
C HIS A 10 14.32 28.32 22.96
N ALA A 11 15.20 29.22 23.46
CA ALA A 11 15.67 30.39 22.72
C ALA A 11 16.31 30.02 21.38
N ARG A 12 17.06 28.91 21.32
CA ARG A 12 17.68 28.40 20.10
C ARG A 12 16.66 28.06 19.02
N TYR A 13 15.47 27.56 19.38
CA TYR A 13 14.43 27.16 18.43
C TYR A 13 13.50 28.33 18.08
N SER A 14 13.22 29.22 19.05
CA SER A 14 12.41 30.41 18.80
C SER A 14 13.12 31.46 17.97
N SER A 15 14.47 31.48 17.98
CA SER A 15 15.29 32.40 17.19
C SER A 15 15.49 31.95 15.71
N LEU A 16 14.97 30.79 15.31
CA LEU A 16 15.05 30.37 13.91
C LEU A 16 14.22 31.31 13.02
N PRO A 17 14.83 31.95 12.00
CA PRO A 17 14.17 32.98 11.20
C PRO A 17 12.83 32.54 10.56
N LEU A 18 12.79 31.35 9.95
CA LEU A 18 11.59 30.85 9.28
C LEU A 18 10.70 30.02 10.19
N LEU A 19 11.29 29.09 10.94
CA LEU A 19 10.54 28.13 11.75
C LEU A 19 10.17 28.68 13.14
N GLY A 20 10.99 29.56 13.75
CA GLY A 20 10.76 30.09 15.09
C GLY A 20 9.34 30.60 15.32
N PRO A 21 8.79 31.47 14.45
CA PRO A 21 7.43 32.02 14.60
C PRO A 21 6.31 30.99 14.57
N VAL A 22 6.54 29.82 13.97
CA VAL A 22 5.51 28.79 13.79
C VAL A 22 5.69 27.62 14.76
N LEU A 23 6.88 27.35 15.28
CA LEU A 23 7.18 26.17 16.09
C LEU A 23 6.32 26.06 17.35
N GLU A 24 6.04 27.15 18.06
CA GLU A 24 5.20 27.13 19.26
C GLU A 24 3.77 26.65 18.91
N ARG A 25 3.19 27.19 17.82
CA ARG A 25 1.85 26.84 17.35
C ARG A 25 1.81 25.40 16.81
N LEU A 26 2.84 25.00 16.10
CA LEU A 26 2.99 23.61 15.59
C LEU A 26 3.11 22.62 16.75
N CYS A 27 3.85 22.93 17.80
CA CYS A 27 3.96 22.06 18.98
C CYS A 27 2.61 21.89 19.69
N ARG A 28 1.83 22.96 19.85
CA ARG A 28 0.47 22.90 20.42
C ARG A 28 -0.46 22.07 19.54
N TRP A 29 -0.41 22.26 18.24
CA TRP A 29 -1.20 21.49 17.27
C TRP A 29 -0.82 19.99 17.29
N LEU A 30 0.47 19.65 17.37
CA LEU A 30 0.91 18.27 17.53
C LEU A 30 0.39 17.67 18.85
N HIS A 31 0.42 18.43 19.92
CA HIS A 31 -0.09 17.99 21.21
C HIS A 31 -1.63 17.74 21.17
N SER A 32 -2.39 18.65 20.57
CA SER A 32 -3.86 18.45 20.39
C SER A 32 -4.21 17.24 19.51
N ARG A 33 -3.24 16.76 18.71
CA ARG A 33 -3.34 15.54 17.89
C ARG A 33 -2.88 14.28 18.63
N GLY A 34 -2.63 14.37 19.94
CA GLY A 34 -2.23 13.23 20.77
C GLY A 34 -0.75 12.87 20.68
N TYR A 35 0.12 13.71 20.12
CA TYR A 35 1.56 13.44 20.18
C TYR A 35 2.10 13.68 21.59
N PRO A 36 2.82 12.72 22.22
CA PRO A 36 3.42 12.92 23.53
C PRO A 36 4.58 13.91 23.46
N HIS A 37 4.87 14.56 24.58
CA HIS A 37 5.91 15.57 24.71
C HIS A 37 7.26 15.11 24.15
N ASN A 38 7.67 13.86 24.42
CA ASN A 38 8.93 13.31 23.93
C ASN A 38 8.96 13.16 22.39
N ALA A 39 7.82 12.82 21.76
CA ALA A 39 7.73 12.70 20.31
C ALA A 39 7.78 14.08 19.64
N ILE A 40 7.12 15.09 20.22
CA ILE A 40 7.18 16.47 19.75
C ILE A 40 8.61 16.99 19.91
N ARG A 41 9.21 16.80 21.09
CA ARG A 41 10.60 17.19 21.37
C ARG A 41 11.57 16.63 20.34
N ARG A 42 11.47 15.33 20.05
CA ARG A 42 12.33 14.69 19.02
C ARG A 42 12.16 15.33 17.65
N ARG A 43 10.94 15.65 17.20
CA ARG A 43 10.72 16.33 15.92
C ARG A 43 11.35 17.71 15.87
N VAL A 44 11.17 18.50 16.94
CA VAL A 44 11.72 19.87 17.04
C VAL A 44 13.25 19.87 16.98
N THR A 45 13.93 18.80 17.44
CA THR A 45 15.40 18.71 17.28
C THR A 45 15.85 18.72 15.82
N GLY A 46 14.98 18.40 14.87
CA GLY A 46 15.23 18.51 13.43
C GLY A 46 15.10 19.93 12.88
N ALA A 47 14.55 20.90 13.65
CA ALA A 47 14.27 22.25 13.15
C ALA A 47 15.49 22.99 12.62
N PRO A 48 16.69 22.99 13.28
CA PRO A 48 17.85 23.67 12.74
C PRO A 48 18.36 23.09 11.41
N LEU A 49 18.14 21.80 11.18
CA LEU A 49 18.49 21.17 9.92
C LEU A 49 17.48 21.52 8.82
N LEU A 50 16.19 21.50 9.14
CA LEU A 50 15.12 21.92 8.24
C LEU A 50 15.28 23.39 7.84
N GLU A 51 15.55 24.27 8.81
CA GLU A 51 15.83 25.70 8.58
C GLU A 51 16.94 25.93 7.57
N ARG A 52 18.11 25.30 7.82
CA ARG A 52 19.27 25.39 6.90
C ARG A 52 18.95 24.91 5.51
N TRP A 53 18.10 23.91 5.41
CA TRP A 53 17.72 23.37 4.14
C TRP A 53 16.72 24.28 3.40
N LEU A 54 15.73 24.87 4.09
CA LEU A 54 14.83 25.88 3.53
C LEU A 54 15.63 27.06 2.96
N HIS A 55 16.64 27.55 3.68
CA HIS A 55 17.52 28.59 3.18
C HIS A 55 18.31 28.17 1.92
N ARG A 56 18.84 26.94 1.88
CA ARG A 56 19.53 26.42 0.68
C ARG A 56 18.63 26.29 -0.54
N SER A 57 17.35 26.12 -0.31
CA SER A 57 16.33 26.06 -1.36
C SER A 57 15.77 27.46 -1.72
N HIS A 58 16.47 28.53 -1.28
CA HIS A 58 16.09 29.92 -1.53
C HIS A 58 14.68 30.30 -1.03
N ILE A 59 14.15 29.56 -0.04
CA ILE A 59 12.87 29.86 0.58
C ILE A 59 13.11 30.97 1.61
N ARG A 60 12.53 32.12 1.36
CA ARG A 60 12.65 33.30 2.24
C ARG A 60 11.47 33.47 3.19
N SER A 61 10.34 32.87 2.87
CA SER A 61 9.14 32.85 3.71
C SER A 61 8.46 31.51 3.64
N LEU A 62 7.91 31.05 4.78
CA LEU A 62 7.09 29.85 4.76
C LEU A 62 5.80 30.04 3.96
N GLN A 63 5.31 31.28 3.78
CA GLN A 63 4.12 31.55 2.98
C GLN A 63 4.32 31.17 1.52
N ASP A 64 5.56 31.24 1.02
CA ASP A 64 5.91 30.87 -0.35
C ASP A 64 6.20 29.36 -0.50
N CYS A 65 6.12 28.61 0.58
CA CYS A 65 6.43 27.18 0.61
C CYS A 65 5.22 26.32 0.23
N THR A 66 5.40 25.44 -0.73
CA THR A 66 4.41 24.44 -1.10
C THR A 66 4.56 23.18 -0.26
N ALA A 67 3.48 22.37 -0.17
CA ALA A 67 3.56 21.05 0.49
C ALA A 67 4.61 20.15 -0.17
N SER A 68 4.75 20.22 -1.48
CA SER A 68 5.73 19.46 -2.26
C SER A 68 7.15 19.85 -1.88
N GLN A 69 7.45 21.14 -1.81
CA GLN A 69 8.75 21.64 -1.38
C GLN A 69 9.07 21.24 0.06
N LEU A 70 8.15 21.37 0.98
CA LEU A 70 8.34 20.92 2.37
C LEU A 70 8.58 19.40 2.48
N ASN A 71 7.97 18.60 1.64
CA ASN A 71 8.15 17.15 1.64
C ASN A 71 9.43 16.70 0.90
N ALA A 72 9.83 17.42 -0.16
CA ALA A 72 11.06 17.16 -0.92
C ALA A 72 12.32 17.64 -0.21
N CYS A 73 12.13 18.45 0.80
CA CYS A 73 13.09 19.33 1.46
C CYS A 73 14.28 18.65 2.10
N VAL A 74 14.20 17.44 2.53
CA VAL A 74 15.28 16.83 3.30
C VAL A 74 15.90 15.70 2.50
N PRO A 75 17.23 15.70 2.27
CA PRO A 75 17.91 14.59 1.59
C PRO A 75 17.59 13.26 2.27
N LYS A 76 17.63 12.16 1.53
CA LYS A 76 17.39 10.81 2.08
C LYS A 76 18.11 10.63 3.40
N PRO A 77 17.43 10.29 4.50
CA PRO A 77 17.99 10.37 5.83
C PRO A 77 19.03 9.27 6.06
N ARG A 78 20.28 9.66 6.17
CA ARG A 78 21.38 8.78 6.61
C ARG A 78 21.65 8.86 8.11
N ARG A 79 21.14 9.89 8.79
CA ARG A 79 21.36 10.17 10.23
C ARG A 79 20.04 10.44 10.94
N TRP A 80 19.97 10.16 12.22
CA TRP A 80 18.77 10.34 13.05
C TRP A 80 18.19 11.77 12.99
N THR A 81 19.04 12.79 13.00
CA THR A 81 18.61 14.20 12.90
C THR A 81 17.89 14.52 11.59
N ALA A 82 18.28 13.87 10.48
CA ALA A 82 17.62 14.02 9.20
C ALA A 82 16.21 13.36 9.21
N HIS A 83 16.06 12.21 9.87
CA HIS A 83 14.72 11.62 10.09
C HIS A 83 13.79 12.54 10.88
N MET A 84 14.33 13.24 11.89
CA MET A 84 13.55 14.20 12.67
C MET A 84 13.19 15.45 11.86
N ALA A 85 14.09 15.95 11.02
CA ALA A 85 13.80 17.05 10.10
C ALA A 85 12.71 16.70 9.09
N HIS A 86 12.74 15.48 8.52
CA HIS A 86 11.65 14.98 7.67
C HIS A 86 10.31 14.85 8.40
N ALA A 87 10.34 14.34 9.62
CA ALA A 87 9.14 14.22 10.44
C ALA A 87 8.55 15.60 10.76
N LEU A 88 9.40 16.58 11.05
CA LEU A 88 8.98 17.96 11.28
C LEU A 88 8.43 18.61 10.02
N ALA A 89 9.11 18.45 8.88
CA ALA A 89 8.66 18.99 7.58
C ALA A 89 7.27 18.48 7.20
N ARG A 90 7.03 17.18 7.34
CA ARG A 90 5.70 16.59 7.10
C ARG A 90 4.65 17.12 8.06
N SER A 91 4.98 17.24 9.35
CA SER A 91 4.06 17.79 10.33
C SER A 91 3.74 19.26 10.03
N LEU A 92 4.73 20.05 9.60
CA LEU A 92 4.57 21.45 9.21
C LEU A 92 3.70 21.57 7.95
N ALA A 93 3.95 20.73 6.94
CA ALA A 93 3.15 20.70 5.73
C ALA A 93 1.67 20.39 6.03
N GLN A 94 1.40 19.38 6.87
CA GLN A 94 0.05 19.04 7.29
C GLN A 94 -0.62 20.15 8.09
N TYR A 95 0.08 20.71 9.09
CA TYR A 95 -0.40 21.84 9.91
C TYR A 95 -0.83 23.02 9.06
N ARG A 96 -0.02 23.37 8.07
CA ARG A 96 -0.28 24.52 7.19
C ARG A 96 -1.36 24.22 6.15
N ALA A 97 -1.42 22.98 5.64
CA ALA A 97 -2.48 22.55 4.73
C ALA A 97 -3.87 22.70 5.37
N GLU A 98 -4.00 22.25 6.63
CA GLU A 98 -5.27 22.36 7.37
C GLU A 98 -5.70 23.80 7.66
N ARG A 99 -4.77 24.73 7.66
CA ARG A 99 -5.04 26.17 7.87
C ARG A 99 -5.16 26.96 6.58
N GLY A 100 -5.00 26.33 5.43
CA GLY A 100 -4.99 27.01 4.13
C GLY A 100 -3.78 27.96 3.95
N GLU A 101 -2.71 27.77 4.74
CA GLU A 101 -1.53 28.65 4.76
C GLU A 101 -0.42 28.18 3.78
N LEU A 102 -0.64 27.15 3.00
CA LEU A 102 0.32 26.72 1.97
C LEU A 102 0.16 27.58 0.72
N ALA A 103 1.29 27.96 0.13
CA ALA A 103 1.27 28.57 -1.20
C ALA A 103 0.53 27.64 -2.15
N CYS A 104 -0.49 28.17 -2.79
CA CYS A 104 -1.13 27.51 -3.91
C CYS A 104 -0.08 27.46 -5.02
N VAL A 105 0.48 26.30 -5.32
CA VAL A 105 1.25 26.15 -6.57
C VAL A 105 0.29 26.54 -7.67
N PRO A 106 0.59 27.51 -8.55
CA PRO A 106 -0.19 27.65 -9.75
C PRO A 106 -0.22 26.27 -10.40
N SER A 107 -1.41 25.72 -10.56
CA SER A 107 -1.57 24.34 -11.04
C SER A 107 -0.90 24.27 -12.39
N SER A 108 0.16 23.49 -12.51
CA SER A 108 0.84 23.31 -13.80
C SER A 108 -0.17 22.77 -14.82
N PRO A 109 0.05 23.04 -16.12
CA PRO A 109 -0.80 22.48 -17.18
C PRO A 109 -1.04 20.98 -17.02
N ALA A 110 -0.01 20.20 -16.64
CA ALA A 110 -0.13 18.78 -16.35
C ALA A 110 -1.03 18.52 -15.14
N SER A 111 -0.88 19.29 -14.06
CA SER A 111 -1.72 19.12 -12.86
C SER A 111 -3.19 19.39 -13.15
N GLN A 112 -3.52 20.40 -13.95
CA GLN A 112 -4.89 20.71 -14.36
C GLN A 112 -5.46 19.58 -15.21
N LEU A 113 -4.71 19.12 -16.20
CA LEU A 113 -5.13 18.03 -17.09
C LEU A 113 -5.35 16.72 -16.32
N ILE A 114 -4.49 16.41 -15.36
CA ILE A 114 -4.65 15.25 -14.49
C ILE A 114 -5.87 15.38 -13.57
N ALA A 115 -6.18 16.59 -13.08
CA ALA A 115 -7.40 16.83 -12.30
C ALA A 115 -8.66 16.57 -13.15
N SER A 116 -8.71 17.07 -14.37
CA SER A 116 -9.81 16.80 -15.32
C SER A 116 -9.92 15.29 -15.62
N TYR A 117 -8.80 14.62 -15.85
CA TYR A 117 -8.79 13.16 -16.05
C TYR A 117 -9.31 12.38 -14.85
N ARG A 118 -8.97 12.80 -13.62
CA ARG A 118 -9.53 12.20 -12.37
C ARG A 118 -11.04 12.33 -12.34
N THR A 119 -11.57 13.54 -12.59
CA THR A 119 -13.01 13.80 -12.64
C THR A 119 -13.70 12.91 -13.69
N TYR A 120 -13.11 12.80 -14.88
CA TYR A 120 -13.62 11.90 -15.93
C TYR A 120 -13.66 10.43 -15.45
N LEU A 121 -12.58 9.94 -14.82
CA LEU A 121 -12.52 8.57 -14.34
C LEU A 121 -13.53 8.30 -13.22
N GLU A 122 -13.78 9.26 -12.35
CA GLU A 122 -14.71 9.15 -11.22
C GLU A 122 -16.17 9.29 -11.69
N GLN A 123 -16.48 10.34 -12.40
CA GLN A 123 -17.86 10.70 -12.73
C GLN A 123 -18.39 10.00 -13.98
N VAL A 124 -17.58 9.88 -15.03
CA VAL A 124 -18.00 9.26 -16.29
C VAL A 124 -17.76 7.75 -16.30
N ARG A 125 -16.63 7.31 -15.75
CA ARG A 125 -16.24 5.88 -15.76
C ARG A 125 -16.60 5.14 -14.47
N GLY A 126 -17.02 5.82 -13.41
CA GLY A 126 -17.41 5.24 -12.12
C GLY A 126 -16.30 4.41 -11.45
N LEU A 127 -15.04 4.76 -11.63
CA LEU A 127 -13.92 3.97 -11.14
C LEU A 127 -13.66 4.22 -9.65
N ALA A 128 -13.28 3.16 -8.94
CA ALA A 128 -12.92 3.26 -7.53
C ALA A 128 -11.69 4.18 -7.30
N PRO A 129 -11.63 4.92 -6.17
CA PRO A 129 -10.56 5.90 -5.89
C PRO A 129 -9.13 5.37 -6.03
N ALA A 130 -8.90 4.12 -5.63
CA ALA A 130 -7.58 3.49 -5.77
C ALA A 130 -7.17 3.28 -7.24
N THR A 131 -8.14 3.00 -8.12
CA THR A 131 -7.91 2.86 -9.56
C THR A 131 -7.67 4.23 -10.17
N VAL A 132 -8.48 5.24 -9.82
CA VAL A 132 -8.31 6.63 -10.26
C VAL A 132 -6.91 7.13 -9.89
N ASN A 133 -6.50 6.96 -8.63
CA ASN A 133 -5.17 7.40 -8.17
C ASN A 133 -4.03 6.76 -8.97
N ARG A 134 -4.12 5.46 -9.22
CA ARG A 134 -3.10 4.75 -10.03
C ARG A 134 -3.08 5.26 -11.47
N SER A 135 -4.24 5.42 -12.09
CA SER A 135 -4.36 5.90 -13.46
C SER A 135 -3.82 7.33 -13.60
N ALA A 136 -4.15 8.20 -12.66
CA ALA A 136 -3.64 9.56 -12.60
C ALA A 136 -2.11 9.61 -12.46
N THR A 137 -1.53 8.73 -11.64
CA THR A 137 -0.06 8.65 -11.50
C THR A 137 0.61 8.25 -12.82
N ILE A 138 0.11 7.22 -13.50
CA ILE A 138 0.67 6.77 -14.79
C ILE A 138 0.51 7.86 -15.86
N ALA A 139 -0.64 8.54 -15.90
CA ALA A 139 -0.87 9.66 -16.82
C ALA A 139 0.07 10.84 -16.53
N ALA A 140 0.32 11.16 -15.26
CA ALA A 140 1.28 12.20 -14.87
C ALA A 140 2.71 11.82 -15.28
N ASP A 141 3.14 10.56 -15.08
CA ASP A 141 4.44 10.06 -15.53
C ASP A 141 4.58 10.17 -17.05
N PHE A 142 3.52 9.88 -17.81
CA PHE A 142 3.50 10.06 -19.26
C PHE A 142 3.64 11.53 -19.66
N LEU A 143 2.84 12.43 -19.09
CA LEU A 143 2.93 13.88 -19.37
C LEU A 143 4.33 14.44 -19.03
N HIS A 144 4.92 13.97 -17.95
CA HIS A 144 6.29 14.31 -17.58
C HIS A 144 7.31 13.81 -18.65
N SER A 145 7.12 12.61 -19.19
CA SER A 145 8.01 12.03 -20.20
C SER A 145 8.04 12.80 -21.51
N VAL A 146 6.91 13.47 -21.86
CA VAL A 146 6.78 14.31 -23.05
C VAL A 146 6.98 15.79 -22.75
N ALA A 147 7.49 16.12 -21.54
CA ALA A 147 7.79 17.49 -21.11
C ALA A 147 6.60 18.47 -21.26
N TYR A 148 5.38 17.99 -20.96
CA TYR A 148 4.14 18.74 -21.20
C TYR A 148 4.07 20.07 -20.43
N ASP A 149 4.59 20.14 -19.20
CA ASP A 149 4.60 21.37 -18.40
C ASP A 149 5.46 22.48 -19.04
N GLN A 150 6.52 22.10 -19.77
CA GLN A 150 7.40 23.04 -20.46
C GLN A 150 6.83 23.44 -21.84
N HIS A 151 6.14 22.52 -22.50
CA HIS A 151 5.67 22.69 -23.88
C HIS A 151 4.24 22.16 -24.07
N PRO A 152 3.21 22.80 -23.45
CA PRO A 152 1.82 22.32 -23.52
C PRO A 152 1.27 22.21 -24.94
N GLN A 153 1.73 23.12 -25.84
CA GLN A 153 1.31 23.15 -27.24
C GLN A 153 1.75 21.92 -28.05
N ARG A 154 2.79 21.18 -27.59
CA ARG A 154 3.26 19.98 -28.30
C ARG A 154 2.37 18.77 -28.10
N LEU A 155 1.40 18.83 -27.17
CA LEU A 155 0.50 17.69 -26.94
C LEU A 155 -0.30 17.33 -28.20
N GLY A 156 -0.73 18.33 -28.97
CA GLY A 156 -1.42 18.13 -30.26
C GLY A 156 -0.55 17.50 -31.37
N GLN A 157 0.77 17.51 -31.19
CA GLN A 157 1.75 16.91 -32.10
C GLN A 157 2.27 15.54 -31.58
N LEU A 158 1.59 14.97 -30.59
CA LEU A 158 1.96 13.68 -30.01
C LEU A 158 1.91 12.61 -31.11
N ASP A 159 2.98 11.81 -31.20
CA ASP A 159 3.13 10.75 -32.18
C ASP A 159 3.27 9.35 -31.55
N VAL A 160 3.28 8.34 -32.40
CA VAL A 160 3.44 6.93 -31.98
C VAL A 160 4.80 6.71 -31.33
N ALA A 161 5.86 7.35 -31.82
CA ALA A 161 7.21 7.15 -31.32
C ALA A 161 7.36 7.58 -29.86
N GLN A 162 6.70 8.68 -29.47
CA GLN A 162 6.72 9.18 -28.08
C GLN A 162 5.93 8.27 -27.14
N THR A 163 4.80 7.73 -27.58
CA THR A 163 4.03 6.75 -26.78
C THR A 163 4.79 5.44 -26.62
N ASP A 164 5.44 4.96 -27.67
CA ASP A 164 6.24 3.74 -27.64
C ASP A 164 7.51 3.90 -26.80
N ALA A 165 8.16 5.06 -26.85
CA ALA A 165 9.30 5.36 -26.00
C ALA A 165 8.93 5.28 -24.50
N PHE A 166 7.76 5.80 -24.11
CA PHE A 166 7.27 5.70 -22.73
C PHE A 166 7.01 4.24 -22.32
N VAL A 167 6.30 3.49 -23.18
CA VAL A 167 5.98 2.07 -22.93
C VAL A 167 7.27 1.22 -22.86
N THR A 168 8.19 1.43 -23.80
CA THR A 168 9.49 0.71 -23.84
C THR A 168 10.33 0.99 -22.59
N LYS A 169 10.44 2.24 -22.18
CA LYS A 169 11.15 2.63 -20.95
C LYS A 169 10.53 1.99 -19.71
N ALA A 170 9.20 1.92 -19.63
CA ALA A 170 8.51 1.23 -18.56
C ALA A 170 8.78 -0.29 -18.60
N GLY A 171 8.82 -0.89 -19.79
CA GLY A 171 9.08 -2.31 -20.03
C GLY A 171 10.45 -2.80 -19.59
N GLN A 172 11.46 -1.92 -19.63
CA GLN A 172 12.82 -2.24 -19.14
C GLN A 172 12.85 -2.54 -17.63
N ARG A 173 11.88 -2.04 -16.87
CA ARG A 173 11.86 -2.12 -15.40
C ARG A 173 10.74 -3.00 -14.85
N LEU A 174 9.70 -3.25 -15.63
CA LEU A 174 8.45 -3.84 -15.17
C LEU A 174 8.14 -5.14 -15.91
N GLY A 175 7.53 -6.09 -15.20
CA GLY A 175 7.08 -7.34 -15.80
C GLY A 175 5.76 -7.20 -16.58
N ARG A 176 5.43 -8.18 -17.42
CA ARG A 176 4.29 -8.20 -18.35
C ARG A 176 2.96 -7.77 -17.72
N ALA A 177 2.61 -8.28 -16.53
CA ALA A 177 1.37 -7.93 -15.84
C ALA A 177 1.27 -6.45 -15.43
N SER A 178 2.40 -5.81 -15.12
CA SER A 178 2.46 -4.37 -14.84
C SER A 178 2.35 -3.58 -16.13
N MET A 179 2.99 -4.06 -17.19
CA MET A 179 2.94 -3.43 -18.52
C MET A 179 1.50 -3.44 -19.09
N GLN A 180 0.75 -4.54 -18.96
CA GLN A 180 -0.67 -4.54 -19.35
C GLN A 180 -1.49 -3.44 -18.68
N LYS A 181 -1.22 -3.19 -17.38
CA LYS A 181 -1.91 -2.11 -16.65
C LYS A 181 -1.51 -0.73 -17.17
N ILE A 182 -0.21 -0.53 -17.45
CA ILE A 182 0.29 0.74 -18.01
C ILE A 182 -0.31 0.98 -19.39
N SER A 183 -0.26 0.00 -20.29
CA SER A 183 -0.84 0.10 -21.62
C SER A 183 -2.35 0.38 -21.58
N ALA A 184 -3.09 -0.27 -20.67
CA ALA A 184 -4.53 -0.03 -20.50
C ALA A 184 -4.83 1.38 -19.99
N VAL A 185 -4.05 1.88 -19.03
CA VAL A 185 -4.20 3.25 -18.52
C VAL A 185 -3.82 4.28 -19.59
N LEU A 186 -2.71 4.05 -20.29
CA LEU A 186 -2.27 4.96 -21.35
C LEU A 186 -3.32 5.05 -22.47
N ARG A 187 -3.87 3.93 -22.94
CA ARG A 187 -5.00 3.93 -23.88
C ARG A 187 -6.21 4.72 -23.36
N SER A 188 -6.56 4.51 -22.08
CA SER A 188 -7.67 5.25 -21.44
C SER A 188 -7.40 6.75 -21.38
N PHE A 189 -6.15 7.15 -21.10
CA PHE A 189 -5.76 8.54 -21.02
C PHE A 189 -5.74 9.20 -22.41
N LEU A 190 -5.21 8.53 -23.44
CA LEU A 190 -5.23 9.03 -24.80
C LEU A 190 -6.66 9.19 -25.33
N LYS A 191 -7.56 8.22 -25.06
CA LYS A 191 -8.98 8.37 -25.37
C LYS A 191 -9.62 9.60 -24.72
N PHE A 192 -9.29 9.84 -23.46
CA PHE A 192 -9.71 11.05 -22.75
C PHE A 192 -9.19 12.32 -23.47
N LEU A 193 -7.91 12.35 -23.86
CA LEU A 193 -7.33 13.49 -24.59
C LEU A 193 -8.00 13.71 -25.94
N VAL A 194 -8.38 12.66 -26.66
CA VAL A 194 -9.18 12.76 -27.91
C VAL A 194 -10.55 13.37 -27.62
N THR A 195 -11.23 12.91 -26.55
CA THR A 195 -12.54 13.45 -26.16
C THR A 195 -12.47 14.93 -25.79
N GLU A 196 -11.36 15.36 -25.17
CA GLU A 196 -11.08 16.77 -24.84
C GLU A 196 -10.59 17.59 -26.05
N GLY A 197 -10.50 16.99 -27.22
CA GLY A 197 -10.00 17.69 -28.46
C GLY A 197 -8.53 18.10 -28.39
N LYS A 198 -7.73 17.51 -27.53
CA LYS A 198 -6.32 17.88 -27.32
C LYS A 198 -5.34 17.12 -28.21
N ILE A 199 -5.74 15.97 -28.73
CA ILE A 199 -4.96 15.17 -29.68
C ILE A 199 -5.89 14.58 -30.75
N PRO A 200 -5.39 14.26 -31.96
CA PRO A 200 -6.15 13.52 -32.96
C PRO A 200 -6.43 12.08 -32.48
N ALA A 201 -7.51 11.49 -33.01
CA ALA A 201 -7.84 10.09 -32.76
C ALA A 201 -6.85 9.15 -33.47
N GLY A 202 -6.67 7.94 -32.90
CA GLY A 202 -5.89 6.87 -33.52
C GLY A 202 -4.66 6.43 -32.72
N LEU A 203 -4.01 7.34 -31.96
CA LEU A 203 -2.81 6.99 -31.16
C LEU A 203 -3.06 5.89 -30.13
N GLU A 204 -4.24 5.84 -29.54
CA GLU A 204 -4.61 4.85 -28.55
C GLU A 204 -4.67 3.42 -29.12
N GLN A 205 -4.83 3.28 -30.43
CA GLN A 205 -4.90 1.98 -31.13
C GLN A 205 -3.51 1.34 -31.30
N HIS A 206 -2.47 2.16 -31.40
CA HIS A 206 -1.09 1.72 -31.60
C HIS A 206 -0.43 1.18 -30.31
N ILE A 207 -1.04 1.42 -29.15
CA ILE A 207 -0.45 0.94 -27.89
C ILE A 207 -0.64 -0.57 -27.77
N GLU A 208 0.44 -1.30 -27.91
CA GLU A 208 0.45 -2.73 -27.71
C GLU A 208 0.46 -3.11 -26.22
N SER A 209 -0.15 -4.25 -25.91
CA SER A 209 -0.11 -4.86 -24.60
C SER A 209 0.56 -6.21 -24.67
N PRO A 210 1.55 -6.50 -23.82
CA PRO A 210 2.16 -7.83 -23.82
C PRO A 210 1.11 -8.87 -23.47
N ARG A 211 1.09 -9.96 -24.21
CA ARG A 211 0.21 -11.11 -23.90
C ARG A 211 0.63 -11.72 -22.57
N GLN A 212 -0.33 -11.97 -21.72
CA GLN A 212 -0.16 -12.70 -20.47
C GLN A 212 -0.94 -14.00 -20.58
N TYR A 213 -0.25 -15.11 -20.49
CA TYR A 213 -0.89 -16.42 -20.56
C TYR A 213 -1.46 -16.77 -19.17
N ARG A 214 -2.65 -17.36 -19.20
CA ARG A 214 -3.33 -17.82 -17.99
C ARG A 214 -2.51 -18.94 -17.35
N GLY A 215 -2.15 -18.77 -16.06
CA GLY A 215 -1.34 -19.75 -15.36
C GLY A 215 0.18 -19.63 -15.54
N GLU A 216 0.68 -18.60 -16.25
CA GLU A 216 2.12 -18.33 -16.39
C GLU A 216 2.82 -18.15 -15.03
N ARG A 217 2.08 -17.77 -14.01
CA ARG A 217 2.59 -17.62 -12.64
C ARG A 217 1.77 -18.46 -11.68
N LEU A 218 2.44 -19.41 -11.07
CA LEU A 218 1.86 -20.18 -9.98
C LEU A 218 1.70 -19.31 -8.71
N PRO A 219 0.68 -19.57 -7.86
CA PRO A 219 0.55 -18.95 -6.57
C PRO A 219 1.80 -19.21 -5.71
N ARG A 220 2.16 -18.21 -4.93
CA ARG A 220 3.34 -18.26 -4.05
C ARG A 220 2.88 -18.62 -2.65
N ALA A 221 2.54 -19.86 -2.43
CA ALA A 221 2.18 -20.39 -1.13
C ALA A 221 3.44 -20.63 -0.28
N LEU A 222 3.34 -20.38 1.02
CA LEU A 222 4.29 -20.89 2.00
C LEU A 222 3.92 -22.33 2.36
N PRO A 223 4.89 -23.19 2.70
CA PRO A 223 4.60 -24.44 3.39
C PRO A 223 3.78 -24.16 4.65
N TRP A 224 2.81 -25.03 4.96
CA TRP A 224 1.94 -24.79 6.11
C TRP A 224 2.70 -24.76 7.44
N ASP A 225 3.73 -25.58 7.57
CA ASP A 225 4.63 -25.58 8.73
C ASP A 225 5.34 -24.22 8.92
N ASP A 226 5.68 -23.56 7.82
CA ASP A 226 6.26 -22.21 7.89
C ASP A 226 5.23 -21.18 8.38
N VAL A 227 3.95 -21.33 8.02
CA VAL A 227 2.88 -20.47 8.55
C VAL A 227 2.74 -20.67 10.06
N LEU A 228 2.73 -21.93 10.54
CA LEU A 228 2.68 -22.23 11.96
C LEU A 228 3.93 -21.72 12.70
N ARG A 229 5.11 -21.88 12.09
CA ARG A 229 6.37 -21.35 12.64
C ARG A 229 6.36 -19.82 12.72
N LEU A 230 5.82 -19.15 11.71
CA LEU A 230 5.63 -17.69 11.73
C LEU A 230 4.75 -17.27 12.90
N LEU A 231 3.57 -17.86 13.06
CA LEU A 231 2.64 -17.51 14.13
C LEU A 231 3.26 -17.76 15.52
N ARG A 232 3.98 -18.87 15.71
CA ARG A 232 4.69 -19.17 16.96
C ARG A 232 5.82 -18.20 17.27
N SER A 233 6.46 -17.61 16.24
CA SER A 233 7.57 -16.68 16.41
C SER A 233 7.13 -15.28 16.86
N VAL A 234 5.82 -14.97 16.77
CA VAL A 234 5.32 -13.66 17.17
C VAL A 234 5.30 -13.53 18.68
N GLU A 235 6.13 -12.64 19.20
CA GLU A 235 6.26 -12.38 20.62
C GLU A 235 5.05 -11.62 21.17
N ARG A 236 4.22 -12.27 21.96
CA ARG A 236 2.98 -11.73 22.53
C ARG A 236 3.15 -10.99 23.86
N SER A 237 4.37 -10.81 24.34
CA SER A 237 4.67 -10.04 25.56
C SER A 237 4.57 -8.52 25.35
N THR A 238 4.54 -8.06 24.10
CA THR A 238 4.53 -6.64 23.75
C THR A 238 3.21 -6.24 23.08
N SER A 239 2.79 -4.97 23.27
CA SER A 239 1.60 -4.39 22.63
C SER A 239 1.62 -4.53 21.09
N LYS A 240 2.80 -4.35 20.49
CA LYS A 240 2.98 -4.56 19.06
C LYS A 240 2.80 -6.02 18.68
N GLY A 241 3.36 -6.94 19.46
CA GLY A 241 3.32 -8.36 19.16
C GLY A 241 1.91 -8.94 19.30
N ARG A 242 1.14 -8.60 20.35
CA ARG A 242 -0.25 -9.03 20.49
C ARG A 242 -1.12 -8.57 19.34
N ARG A 243 -0.98 -7.29 18.94
CA ARG A 243 -1.67 -6.76 17.76
C ARG A 243 -1.28 -7.51 16.48
N ASP A 244 0.02 -7.67 16.24
CA ASP A 244 0.54 -8.28 15.02
C ASP A 244 0.13 -9.77 14.96
N TYR A 245 0.15 -10.47 16.09
CA TYR A 245 -0.33 -11.85 16.18
C TYR A 245 -1.80 -11.98 15.78
N ALA A 246 -2.70 -11.16 16.36
CA ALA A 246 -4.11 -11.18 16.02
C ALA A 246 -4.37 -10.89 14.53
N MET A 247 -3.63 -9.92 13.93
CA MET A 247 -3.74 -9.63 12.49
C MET A 247 -3.26 -10.81 11.63
N LEU A 248 -2.10 -11.38 11.94
CA LEU A 248 -1.53 -12.49 11.17
C LEU A 248 -2.35 -13.77 11.32
N LEU A 249 -2.90 -14.02 12.52
CA LEU A 249 -3.80 -15.14 12.77
C LEU A 249 -5.07 -15.04 11.92
N LEU A 250 -5.73 -13.88 11.87
CA LEU A 250 -6.89 -13.64 11.01
C LEU A 250 -6.57 -13.89 9.52
N ILE A 251 -5.38 -13.48 9.05
CA ILE A 251 -4.96 -13.71 7.67
C ILE A 251 -4.69 -15.19 7.42
N ALA A 252 -4.03 -15.87 8.33
CA ALA A 252 -3.68 -17.27 8.18
C ALA A 252 -4.91 -18.20 8.26
N THR A 253 -5.83 -17.93 9.19
CA THR A 253 -7.01 -18.79 9.43
C THR A 253 -8.11 -18.61 8.38
N TYR A 254 -8.36 -17.35 7.97
CA TYR A 254 -9.46 -17.06 7.02
C TYR A 254 -8.99 -16.61 5.64
N GLY A 255 -7.71 -16.49 5.43
CA GLY A 255 -7.17 -15.99 4.17
C GLY A 255 -7.56 -14.55 3.86
N LEU A 256 -7.82 -13.71 4.87
CA LEU A 256 -8.25 -12.32 4.68
C LEU A 256 -7.18 -11.51 3.95
N ARG A 257 -7.65 -10.56 3.13
CA ARG A 257 -6.74 -9.58 2.54
C ARG A 257 -6.33 -8.55 3.59
N VAL A 258 -5.08 -8.08 3.51
CA VAL A 258 -4.57 -7.05 4.45
C VAL A 258 -5.48 -5.81 4.55
N GLY A 259 -6.14 -5.45 3.45
CA GLY A 259 -7.09 -4.35 3.44
C GLY A 259 -8.42 -4.66 4.15
N GLU A 260 -8.82 -5.93 4.22
CA GLU A 260 -9.98 -6.39 4.99
C GLU A 260 -9.66 -6.32 6.47
N VAL A 261 -8.49 -6.84 6.89
CA VAL A 261 -8.01 -6.77 8.28
C VAL A 261 -7.81 -5.32 8.74
N ALA A 262 -7.22 -4.47 7.90
CA ALA A 262 -6.99 -3.06 8.26
C ALA A 262 -8.29 -2.25 8.47
N ARG A 263 -9.37 -2.65 7.80
CA ARG A 263 -10.69 -1.99 7.90
C ARG A 263 -11.67 -2.65 8.86
N LEU A 264 -11.31 -3.78 9.45
CA LEU A 264 -12.17 -4.47 10.43
C LEU A 264 -12.52 -3.54 11.59
N GLU A 265 -13.81 -3.39 11.88
CA GLU A 265 -14.33 -2.54 12.93
C GLU A 265 -14.80 -3.36 14.14
N LEU A 266 -14.91 -2.69 15.28
CA LEU A 266 -15.37 -3.35 16.52
C LEU A 266 -16.77 -3.92 16.38
N ASP A 267 -17.62 -3.26 15.57
CA ASP A 267 -19.01 -3.68 15.33
C ASP A 267 -19.11 -4.87 14.37
N ASP A 268 -18.04 -5.17 13.62
CA ASP A 268 -17.99 -6.33 12.76
C ASP A 268 -17.82 -7.65 13.55
N ILE A 269 -17.51 -7.58 14.86
CA ILE A 269 -17.28 -8.75 15.73
C ILE A 269 -18.50 -8.97 16.61
N ALA A 270 -19.28 -9.95 16.27
CA ALA A 270 -20.47 -10.34 17.03
C ALA A 270 -20.12 -11.41 18.07
N TRP A 271 -19.62 -10.98 19.22
CA TRP A 271 -19.11 -11.87 20.29
C TRP A 271 -20.13 -12.89 20.79
N ARG A 272 -21.42 -12.48 20.93
CA ARG A 272 -22.48 -13.38 21.46
C ARG A 272 -22.87 -14.46 20.47
N SER A 273 -22.94 -14.11 19.19
CA SER A 273 -23.29 -15.03 18.10
C SER A 273 -22.09 -15.68 17.45
N GLN A 274 -20.89 -15.44 17.99
CA GLN A 274 -19.62 -16.07 17.61
C GLN A 274 -19.34 -15.99 16.10
N HIS A 275 -19.48 -14.81 15.51
CA HIS A 275 -19.10 -14.59 14.11
C HIS A 275 -18.44 -13.23 13.89
N ILE A 276 -17.66 -13.15 12.79
CA ILE A 276 -17.05 -11.93 12.30
C ILE A 276 -17.62 -11.65 10.91
N SER A 277 -18.12 -10.42 10.71
CA SER A 277 -18.61 -9.93 9.43
C SER A 277 -17.49 -9.17 8.71
N ILE A 278 -17.06 -9.64 7.54
CA ILE A 278 -16.03 -8.97 6.76
C ILE A 278 -16.68 -8.19 5.61
N PRO A 279 -16.68 -6.85 5.68
CA PRO A 279 -17.24 -6.01 4.62
C PRO A 279 -16.49 -6.21 3.29
N ARG A 280 -17.23 -6.54 2.23
CA ARG A 280 -16.71 -6.75 0.86
C ARG A 280 -17.37 -5.80 -0.13
N PRO A 281 -16.97 -4.52 -0.17
CA PRO A 281 -17.64 -3.51 -1.00
C PRO A 281 -17.64 -3.81 -2.50
N LYS A 282 -16.73 -4.66 -2.97
CA LYS A 282 -16.69 -5.09 -4.37
C LYS A 282 -17.68 -6.20 -4.73
N VAL A 283 -18.23 -6.90 -3.73
CA VAL A 283 -19.14 -8.05 -3.91
C VAL A 283 -20.57 -7.69 -3.49
N GLY A 284 -20.71 -6.69 -2.64
CA GLY A 284 -22.01 -6.21 -2.13
C GLY A 284 -22.48 -6.94 -0.87
N THR A 285 -22.13 -8.21 -0.68
CA THR A 285 -22.48 -8.98 0.53
C THR A 285 -21.27 -9.17 1.44
N PRO A 286 -21.41 -9.00 2.76
CA PRO A 286 -20.34 -9.30 3.70
C PRO A 286 -20.09 -10.81 3.76
N LEU A 287 -18.85 -11.19 4.07
CA LEU A 287 -18.51 -12.56 4.40
C LEU A 287 -18.67 -12.78 5.89
N LEU A 288 -19.51 -13.73 6.28
CA LEU A 288 -19.65 -14.17 7.67
C LEU A 288 -18.69 -15.34 7.93
N LEU A 289 -17.86 -15.20 8.96
CA LEU A 289 -16.87 -16.18 9.38
C LEU A 289 -17.13 -16.56 10.83
N PRO A 290 -16.98 -17.83 11.23
CA PRO A 290 -17.09 -18.21 12.63
C PRO A 290 -15.97 -17.55 13.44
N LEU A 291 -16.27 -17.07 14.64
CA LEU A 291 -15.28 -16.59 15.59
C LEU A 291 -14.77 -17.79 16.41
N THR A 292 -13.66 -18.39 16.00
CA THR A 292 -13.05 -19.50 16.73
C THR A 292 -12.46 -19.04 18.06
N ASP A 293 -12.34 -19.94 19.03
CA ASP A 293 -11.81 -19.62 20.37
C ASP A 293 -10.41 -19.02 20.32
N GLU A 294 -9.55 -19.52 19.42
CA GLU A 294 -8.19 -19.01 19.25
C GLU A 294 -8.18 -17.56 18.77
N ILE A 295 -9.01 -17.23 17.78
CA ILE A 295 -9.13 -15.88 17.26
C ILE A 295 -9.78 -14.97 18.29
N ALA A 296 -10.83 -15.44 18.98
CA ALA A 296 -11.48 -14.70 20.06
C ALA A 296 -10.49 -14.34 21.16
N ALA A 297 -9.69 -15.32 21.60
CA ALA A 297 -8.66 -15.11 22.61
C ALA A 297 -7.60 -14.09 22.16
N ALA A 298 -7.10 -14.21 20.92
CA ALA A 298 -6.10 -13.29 20.39
C ALA A 298 -6.63 -11.85 20.23
N LEU A 299 -7.88 -11.69 19.77
CA LEU A 299 -8.53 -10.40 19.67
C LEU A 299 -8.79 -9.78 21.05
N LEU A 300 -9.31 -10.55 22.01
CA LEU A 300 -9.57 -10.10 23.37
C LEU A 300 -8.28 -9.70 24.09
N ASP A 301 -7.19 -10.47 23.93
CA ASP A 301 -5.90 -10.14 24.51
C ASP A 301 -5.40 -8.77 24.01
N TYR A 302 -5.46 -8.53 22.70
CA TYR A 302 -5.10 -7.23 22.15
C TYR A 302 -6.07 -6.09 22.57
N LEU A 303 -7.38 -6.33 22.49
CA LEU A 303 -8.39 -5.31 22.78
C LEU A 303 -8.37 -4.86 24.25
N ARG A 304 -8.20 -5.79 25.18
CA ARG A 304 -8.22 -5.51 26.63
C ARG A 304 -6.93 -4.86 27.12
N HIS A 305 -5.79 -5.29 26.60
CA HIS A 305 -4.50 -4.90 27.18
C HIS A 305 -3.78 -3.81 26.42
N ASP A 306 -3.96 -3.75 25.08
CA ASP A 306 -3.05 -2.95 24.25
C ASP A 306 -3.71 -2.03 23.23
N ARG A 307 -4.97 -2.26 22.90
CA ARG A 307 -5.63 -1.35 21.96
C ARG A 307 -5.74 0.05 22.60
N PRO A 308 -5.14 1.07 21.98
CA PRO A 308 -5.22 2.43 22.52
C PRO A 308 -6.67 2.92 22.63
N HIS A 309 -6.98 3.62 23.73
CA HIS A 309 -8.25 4.31 23.85
C HIS A 309 -8.32 5.43 22.79
N SER A 310 -9.28 5.36 21.90
CA SER A 310 -9.48 6.35 20.83
C SER A 310 -10.92 6.32 20.32
N GLY A 311 -11.35 7.38 19.65
CA GLY A 311 -12.66 7.45 18.98
C GLY A 311 -12.73 6.61 17.67
N HIS A 312 -11.65 5.99 17.24
CA HIS A 312 -11.65 5.15 16.05
C HIS A 312 -12.37 3.83 16.29
N ARG A 313 -13.24 3.44 15.35
CA ARG A 313 -13.97 2.15 15.41
C ARG A 313 -13.16 0.97 14.92
N GLN A 314 -12.09 1.19 14.14
CA GLN A 314 -11.24 0.10 13.62
C GLN A 314 -10.63 -0.71 14.76
N VAL A 315 -10.63 -2.04 14.62
CA VAL A 315 -10.06 -2.97 15.59
C VAL A 315 -8.58 -2.68 15.78
N PHE A 316 -7.82 -2.61 14.69
CA PHE A 316 -6.37 -2.50 14.72
C PHE A 316 -5.90 -1.07 14.55
N LEU A 317 -5.21 -0.57 15.57
CA LEU A 317 -4.66 0.78 15.60
C LEU A 317 -3.14 0.74 15.59
N ARG A 318 -2.55 1.89 15.29
CA ARG A 318 -1.11 2.09 15.43
C ARG A 318 -0.75 2.08 16.93
N VAL A 319 0.34 1.41 17.27
CA VAL A 319 0.89 1.39 18.65
C VAL A 319 1.75 2.62 18.98
N ARG A 320 1.91 3.52 18.02
CA ARG A 320 2.64 4.78 18.17
C ARG A 320 1.80 5.91 17.65
N GLU A 321 1.86 7.01 18.34
CA GLU A 321 1.11 8.21 17.97
C GLU A 321 1.50 8.83 16.63
N PRO A 322 0.55 9.48 15.96
CA PRO A 322 -0.84 9.63 16.39
C PRO A 322 -1.55 8.28 16.32
N MET A 323 -2.36 7.98 17.36
CA MET A 323 -3.19 6.78 17.40
C MET A 323 -4.22 6.88 16.29
N ALA A 324 -4.07 6.07 15.26
CA ALA A 324 -4.90 6.06 14.07
C ALA A 324 -5.08 4.62 13.59
N PRO A 325 -6.08 4.33 12.75
CA PRO A 325 -6.23 3.02 12.11
C PRO A 325 -4.95 2.59 11.41
N ILE A 326 -4.64 1.30 11.49
CA ILE A 326 -3.45 0.75 10.86
C ILE A 326 -3.61 0.76 9.33
N ALA A 327 -2.58 1.19 8.63
CA ALA A 327 -2.56 1.07 7.17
C ALA A 327 -2.25 -0.36 6.72
N SER A 328 -2.79 -0.79 5.58
CA SER A 328 -2.49 -2.11 5.00
C SER A 328 -0.99 -2.33 4.78
N THR A 329 -0.24 -1.29 4.43
CA THR A 329 1.23 -1.34 4.29
C THR A 329 1.93 -1.69 5.60
N ALA A 330 1.43 -1.17 6.73
CA ALA A 330 2.03 -1.46 8.03
C ALA A 330 1.78 -2.92 8.48
N ILE A 331 0.71 -3.56 7.99
CA ILE A 331 0.49 -5.01 8.17
C ILE A 331 1.50 -5.80 7.33
N CYS A 332 1.78 -5.36 6.10
CA CYS A 332 2.83 -5.97 5.28
C CYS A 332 4.21 -5.82 5.94
N ASP A 333 4.54 -4.62 6.43
CA ASP A 333 5.80 -4.38 7.15
C ASP A 333 5.93 -5.24 8.41
N ALA A 334 4.82 -5.46 9.14
CA ALA A 334 4.80 -6.35 10.30
C ALA A 334 5.04 -7.81 9.88
N PHE A 335 4.37 -8.28 8.84
CA PHE A 335 4.57 -9.61 8.27
C PHE A 335 6.04 -9.83 7.88
N ASP A 336 6.62 -8.92 7.10
CA ASP A 336 8.02 -9.02 6.65
C ASP A 336 9.00 -9.07 7.82
N ALA A 337 8.76 -8.26 8.86
CA ALA A 337 9.58 -8.26 10.07
C ALA A 337 9.52 -9.59 10.84
N TRP A 338 8.32 -10.17 10.98
CA TRP A 338 8.15 -11.45 11.68
C TRP A 338 8.65 -12.65 10.86
N VAL A 339 8.49 -12.63 9.54
CA VAL A 339 9.08 -13.61 8.61
C VAL A 339 10.60 -13.62 8.73
N ALA A 340 11.23 -12.45 8.73
CA ALA A 340 12.68 -12.32 8.91
C ALA A 340 13.12 -12.86 10.28
N ARG A 341 12.37 -12.55 11.34
CA ARG A 341 12.67 -13.05 12.70
C ARG A 341 12.50 -14.57 12.83
N ALA A 342 11.51 -15.14 12.14
CA ALA A 342 11.30 -16.59 12.09
C ALA A 342 12.29 -17.34 11.21
N GLY A 343 13.17 -16.66 10.50
CA GLY A 343 14.12 -17.24 9.57
C GLY A 343 13.46 -17.92 8.35
N ILE A 344 12.27 -17.46 7.97
CA ILE A 344 11.51 -18.02 6.84
C ILE A 344 11.95 -17.37 5.54
N ARG A 345 12.22 -18.18 4.52
CA ARG A 345 12.51 -17.69 3.16
C ARG A 345 11.21 -17.52 2.39
N LEU A 346 10.89 -16.28 2.06
CA LEU A 346 9.74 -16.01 1.19
C LEU A 346 10.04 -16.38 -0.26
N PRO A 347 9.04 -16.89 -1.01
CA PRO A 347 9.13 -16.98 -2.46
C PRO A 347 9.45 -15.60 -3.06
N ARG A 348 10.18 -15.56 -4.18
CA ARG A 348 10.55 -14.30 -4.85
C ARG A 348 9.31 -13.41 -5.06
N LEU A 349 9.36 -12.17 -4.57
CA LEU A 349 8.23 -11.22 -4.52
C LEU A 349 7.03 -11.72 -3.67
N GLY A 350 7.26 -12.60 -2.70
CA GLY A 350 6.29 -13.02 -1.71
C GLY A 350 5.96 -11.86 -0.75
N GLY A 351 4.74 -11.82 -0.25
CA GLY A 351 4.24 -10.88 0.74
C GLY A 351 3.09 -11.54 1.51
N THR A 352 2.31 -10.80 2.26
CA THR A 352 1.19 -11.32 3.08
C THR A 352 0.21 -12.21 2.30
N HIS A 353 0.09 -12.05 0.97
CA HIS A 353 -0.70 -12.95 0.14
C HIS A 353 -0.21 -14.41 0.15
N CYS A 354 1.06 -14.65 0.53
CA CYS A 354 1.57 -16.03 0.69
C CYS A 354 0.81 -16.81 1.75
N LEU A 355 0.35 -16.15 2.83
CA LEU A 355 -0.48 -16.80 3.88
C LEU A 355 -1.82 -17.26 3.32
N ARG A 356 -2.47 -16.41 2.54
CA ARG A 356 -3.74 -16.75 1.88
C ARG A 356 -3.59 -17.89 0.88
N HIS A 357 -2.49 -17.90 0.13
CA HIS A 357 -2.18 -18.99 -0.79
C HIS A 357 -1.83 -20.27 -0.02
N ALA A 358 -1.12 -20.16 1.10
CA ALA A 358 -0.81 -21.29 1.98
C ALA A 358 -2.07 -21.94 2.56
N LEU A 359 -3.03 -21.12 3.03
CA LEU A 359 -4.33 -21.62 3.49
C LEU A 359 -5.06 -22.37 2.39
N ALA A 360 -5.15 -21.80 1.18
CA ALA A 360 -5.84 -22.44 0.07
C ALA A 360 -5.24 -23.81 -0.29
N MET A 361 -3.89 -23.88 -0.30
CA MET A 361 -3.17 -25.15 -0.55
C MET A 361 -3.34 -26.15 0.58
N HIS A 362 -3.34 -25.67 1.83
CA HIS A 362 -3.57 -26.52 2.98
C HIS A 362 -4.98 -27.14 2.95
N LEU A 363 -6.00 -26.30 2.74
CA LEU A 363 -7.39 -26.77 2.62
C LEU A 363 -7.59 -27.75 1.43
N LEU A 364 -6.90 -27.50 0.32
CA LEU A 364 -6.96 -28.41 -0.83
C LEU A 364 -6.38 -29.78 -0.49
N ARG A 365 -5.24 -29.83 0.19
CA ARG A 365 -4.63 -31.09 0.66
C ARG A 365 -5.48 -31.83 1.72
N GLU A 366 -6.25 -31.08 2.50
CA GLU A 366 -7.25 -31.63 3.42
C GLU A 366 -8.57 -32.00 2.70
N GLN A 367 -8.53 -32.14 1.36
CA GLN A 367 -9.67 -32.55 0.51
C GLN A 367 -10.90 -31.63 0.63
N THR A 368 -10.73 -30.36 1.02
CA THR A 368 -11.82 -29.38 1.06
C THR A 368 -12.29 -29.07 -0.36
N PRO A 369 -13.59 -29.12 -0.64
CA PRO A 369 -14.11 -28.79 -1.99
C PRO A 369 -13.65 -27.41 -2.45
N ILE A 370 -13.24 -27.33 -3.73
CA ILE A 370 -12.68 -26.10 -4.30
C ILE A 370 -13.66 -24.91 -4.29
N THR A 371 -14.95 -25.21 -4.36
CA THR A 371 -16.01 -24.20 -4.20
C THR A 371 -16.00 -23.59 -2.81
N THR A 372 -15.92 -24.44 -1.77
CA THR A 372 -15.83 -24.00 -0.36
C THR A 372 -14.58 -23.15 -0.12
N ILE A 373 -13.43 -23.55 -0.69
CA ILE A 373 -12.19 -22.73 -0.65
C ILE A 373 -12.44 -21.38 -1.36
N GLY A 374 -13.11 -21.39 -2.49
CA GLY A 374 -13.46 -20.18 -3.24
C GLY A 374 -14.36 -19.24 -2.43
N ASP A 375 -15.38 -19.76 -1.75
CA ASP A 375 -16.31 -19.01 -0.92
C ASP A 375 -15.61 -18.41 0.29
N LEU A 376 -14.81 -19.18 1.02
CA LEU A 376 -14.01 -18.71 2.14
C LEU A 376 -13.08 -17.56 1.71
N LEU A 377 -12.38 -17.74 0.61
CA LEU A 377 -11.49 -16.73 0.07
C LEU A 377 -12.25 -15.57 -0.60
N GLY A 378 -13.54 -15.70 -0.90
CA GLY A 378 -14.36 -14.72 -1.61
C GLY A 378 -13.82 -14.46 -3.00
N HIS A 379 -13.60 -15.50 -3.74
CA HIS A 379 -13.31 -15.45 -5.17
C HIS A 379 -14.62 -15.26 -5.95
N ARG A 380 -14.61 -14.36 -6.93
CA ARG A 380 -15.78 -14.11 -7.79
C ARG A 380 -16.01 -15.20 -8.83
N SER A 381 -15.00 -15.98 -9.13
CA SER A 381 -15.08 -17.08 -10.10
C SER A 381 -14.31 -18.28 -9.60
N VAL A 382 -14.82 -19.45 -9.88
CA VAL A 382 -14.17 -20.74 -9.60
C VAL A 382 -12.77 -20.80 -10.22
N GLU A 383 -12.61 -20.16 -11.37
CA GLU A 383 -11.32 -20.05 -12.06
C GLU A 383 -10.21 -19.39 -11.23
N SER A 384 -10.58 -18.44 -10.36
CA SER A 384 -9.61 -17.79 -9.45
C SER A 384 -9.12 -18.76 -8.39
N THR A 385 -9.91 -19.77 -8.04
CA THR A 385 -9.56 -20.82 -7.09
C THR A 385 -8.88 -22.00 -7.82
N GLY A 386 -9.26 -22.29 -9.06
CA GLY A 386 -8.67 -23.35 -9.89
C GLY A 386 -7.16 -23.21 -10.16
N ILE A 387 -6.59 -22.05 -9.86
CA ILE A 387 -5.13 -21.87 -9.94
C ILE A 387 -4.39 -22.74 -8.91
N TYR A 388 -5.03 -23.12 -7.80
CA TYR A 388 -4.44 -23.97 -6.76
C TYR A 388 -4.36 -25.43 -7.18
N LEU A 389 -5.29 -25.92 -8.01
CA LEU A 389 -5.26 -27.28 -8.56
C LEU A 389 -3.98 -27.58 -9.36
N ARG A 390 -3.37 -26.54 -9.93
CA ARG A 390 -2.11 -26.67 -10.69
C ARG A 390 -0.86 -26.79 -9.82
N LEU A 391 -1.00 -26.58 -8.51
CA LEU A 391 0.10 -26.70 -7.55
C LEU A 391 0.12 -28.06 -6.87
N ASP A 392 -0.96 -28.82 -6.99
CA ASP A 392 -1.03 -30.17 -6.45
C ASP A 392 -0.47 -31.16 -7.47
N VAL A 393 0.86 -31.30 -7.43
CA VAL A 393 1.60 -32.19 -8.33
C VAL A 393 1.37 -33.65 -7.96
N GLU A 394 0.98 -33.95 -6.69
CA GLU A 394 0.72 -35.30 -6.25
C GLU A 394 -0.57 -35.84 -6.83
N ASP A 395 -1.65 -35.04 -6.78
CA ASP A 395 -2.92 -35.39 -7.46
C ASP A 395 -2.75 -35.53 -8.98
N LEU A 396 -1.82 -34.76 -9.58
CA LEU A 396 -1.53 -34.88 -11.01
C LEU A 396 -0.73 -36.14 -11.36
N ARG A 397 0.03 -36.69 -10.42
CA ARG A 397 0.74 -37.98 -10.63
C ARG A 397 -0.20 -39.16 -10.70
N ASP A 398 -1.29 -39.12 -9.91
CA ASP A 398 -2.28 -40.19 -9.87
C ASP A 398 -3.12 -40.28 -11.16
N VAL A 399 -3.15 -39.16 -11.94
CA VAL A 399 -3.85 -39.09 -13.25
C VAL A 399 -2.86 -39.25 -14.41
N ALA A 400 -1.56 -39.29 -14.15
CA ALA A 400 -0.55 -39.43 -15.18
C ALA A 400 -0.57 -40.87 -15.72
N LEU A 401 -0.63 -41.00 -17.05
CA LEU A 401 -0.47 -42.29 -17.69
C LEU A 401 0.91 -42.87 -17.37
N PRO A 402 1.01 -44.17 -17.12
CA PRO A 402 2.32 -44.79 -16.93
C PRO A 402 3.18 -44.60 -18.19
N LEU A 403 4.44 -44.24 -17.97
CA LEU A 403 5.39 -44.15 -19.08
C LEU A 403 5.49 -45.52 -19.73
N PRO A 404 5.47 -45.62 -21.08
CA PRO A 404 5.74 -46.86 -21.74
C PRO A 404 7.13 -47.40 -21.32
N SER A 405 7.20 -48.68 -21.03
CA SER A 405 8.49 -49.34 -20.72
C SER A 405 9.49 -49.05 -21.83
N PRO A 406 10.77 -48.79 -21.51
CA PRO A 406 11.78 -48.67 -22.54
C PRO A 406 11.74 -49.90 -23.45
N ILE A 407 11.63 -49.66 -24.75
CA ILE A 407 11.76 -50.77 -25.73
C ILE A 407 13.17 -51.27 -25.53
N GLU A 408 13.30 -52.49 -24.97
CA GLU A 408 14.57 -53.20 -25.02
C GLU A 408 14.91 -53.39 -26.51
N SER A 409 15.86 -52.60 -26.99
CA SER A 409 16.45 -52.84 -28.30
C SER A 409 17.20 -54.17 -28.21
N GLU A 410 16.54 -55.22 -28.68
CA GLU A 410 17.22 -56.47 -29.00
C GLU A 410 18.35 -56.15 -30.02
N VAL A 411 19.56 -56.03 -29.50
CA VAL A 411 20.78 -56.14 -30.30
C VAL A 411 20.90 -57.64 -30.57
N GLN A 412 20.42 -58.11 -31.73
CA GLN A 412 20.78 -59.41 -32.24
C GLN A 412 22.25 -59.42 -32.64
N PRO A 413 22.97 -60.52 -32.37
CA PRO A 413 24.41 -60.67 -32.61
C PRO A 413 24.76 -60.77 -34.11
#